data_a72f96b0eac5a21976e97e76a81bdaed
#
_entry.id   a72f96b0eac5a21976e97e76a81bdaed
#
_cell.length_a   1.000
_cell.length_b   1.000
_cell.length_c   1.000
_cell.angle_alpha   90.00
_cell.angle_beta   90.00
_cell.angle_gamma   90.00
#
_symmetry.space_group_name_H-M   'P 1'
#
loop_
_entity.id
_entity.type
_entity.pdbx_description
1 polymer ?
#
loop_
_entity_poly.entity_id
_entity_poly.type
_entity_poly.pdbx_seq_one_letter_code
_entity_poly.pdbx_strand_id
1 'polypeptide(L)'
;MVRVPTEKRYEEHIEKELNSLLDDGLQFHSKVHQRDDEWYDKNLCVIGEEFIEFLKSTQKDTYDTLRKKYVENTDKNILKRLNKEIENKGLVHVLRKGFNDVHGGNIKPLYFQSNSTRNENYRKDKYLKNRFLLVRQLHYSPHN
;
A
#
# COMPACT_ATOMS: atom_id res chain seq x y z
N MET A 1 -31.53 13.41 25.71
CA MET A 1 -31.06 14.00 24.47
C MET A 1 -30.04 13.08 23.82
N VAL A 2 -30.42 12.45 22.73
CA VAL A 2 -29.49 11.56 21.98
C VAL A 2 -28.56 12.46 21.18
N ARG A 3 -27.27 12.46 21.50
CA ARG A 3 -26.27 13.12 20.67
C ARG A 3 -26.11 12.36 19.36
N VAL A 4 -26.44 13.00 18.26
CA VAL A 4 -26.11 12.46 16.94
C VAL A 4 -24.57 12.37 16.85
N PRO A 5 -24.00 11.21 16.55
CA PRO A 5 -22.56 11.09 16.37
C PRO A 5 -22.10 12.02 15.25
N THR A 6 -21.01 12.74 15.51
CA THR A 6 -20.38 13.53 14.44
C THR A 6 -19.66 12.59 13.47
N GLU A 7 -19.50 13.01 12.23
CA GLU A 7 -18.72 12.30 11.21
C GLU A 7 -17.36 11.86 11.75
N LYS A 8 -16.66 12.75 12.46
CA LYS A 8 -15.38 12.46 13.12
C LYS A 8 -15.46 11.25 14.08
N ARG A 9 -16.53 11.17 14.88
CA ARG A 9 -16.72 10.03 15.80
C ARG A 9 -16.94 8.72 15.07
N TYR A 10 -17.64 8.74 13.94
CA TYR A 10 -17.79 7.55 13.09
C TYR A 10 -16.46 7.11 12.53
N GLU A 11 -15.67 8.03 12.01
CA GLU A 11 -14.34 7.73 11.49
C GLU A 11 -13.42 7.15 12.56
N GLU A 12 -13.40 7.73 13.75
CA GLU A 12 -12.62 7.22 14.90
C GLU A 12 -13.07 5.83 15.33
N HIS A 13 -14.38 5.58 15.33
CA HIS A 13 -14.94 4.27 15.66
C HIS A 13 -14.54 3.21 14.63
N ILE A 14 -14.66 3.53 13.34
CA ILE A 14 -14.25 2.64 12.24
C ILE A 14 -12.76 2.31 12.36
N GLU A 15 -11.92 3.31 12.61
CA GLU A 15 -10.48 3.12 12.79
C GLU A 15 -10.18 2.16 13.94
N LYS A 16 -10.85 2.33 15.06
CA LYS A 16 -10.69 1.47 16.25
C LYS A 16 -11.10 0.03 15.94
N GLU A 17 -12.24 -0.16 15.28
CA GLU A 17 -12.73 -1.48 14.91
C GLU A 17 -11.81 -2.18 13.91
N LEU A 18 -11.30 -1.45 12.90
CA LEU A 18 -10.37 -1.99 11.93
C LEU A 18 -9.05 -2.41 12.58
N ASN A 19 -8.51 -1.60 13.49
CA ASN A 19 -7.29 -1.97 14.22
C ASN A 19 -7.46 -3.23 15.06
N SER A 20 -8.67 -3.46 15.61
CA SER A 20 -8.96 -4.66 16.39
C SER A 20 -8.95 -5.95 15.57
N LEU A 21 -9.10 -5.84 14.23
CA LEU A 21 -9.08 -6.98 13.31
C LEU A 21 -7.68 -7.39 12.87
N LEU A 22 -6.68 -6.55 13.12
CA LEU A 22 -5.31 -6.84 12.74
C LEU A 22 -4.60 -7.71 13.78
N ASP A 23 -3.68 -8.54 13.29
CA ASP A 23 -2.81 -9.35 14.14
C ASP A 23 -1.84 -8.49 14.96
N ASP A 24 -1.33 -9.05 16.05
CA ASP A 24 -0.32 -8.40 16.89
C ASP A 24 0.89 -7.95 16.07
N GLY A 25 1.30 -6.72 16.28
CA GLY A 25 2.42 -6.09 15.55
C GLY A 25 2.00 -5.35 14.29
N LEU A 26 0.74 -5.46 13.88
CA LEU A 26 0.17 -4.69 12.78
C LEU A 26 -0.83 -3.66 13.29
N GLN A 27 -0.87 -2.51 12.66
CA GLN A 27 -1.86 -1.49 12.93
C GLN A 27 -2.12 -0.64 11.69
N PHE A 28 -3.30 -0.04 11.61
CA PHE A 28 -3.58 0.99 10.63
C PHE A 28 -2.93 2.30 11.06
N HIS A 29 -2.24 2.92 10.13
CA HIS A 29 -1.79 4.31 10.25
C HIS A 29 -2.86 5.20 9.65
N SER A 30 -3.38 6.13 10.43
CA SER A 30 -4.45 7.04 10.00
C SER A 30 -3.88 8.33 9.44
N LYS A 31 -4.46 8.79 8.34
CA LYS A 31 -4.10 10.05 7.71
C LYS A 31 -5.34 10.73 7.13
N VAL A 32 -5.49 12.02 7.38
CA VAL A 32 -6.58 12.82 6.80
C VAL A 32 -6.05 13.47 5.52
N HIS A 33 -6.76 13.25 4.42
CA HIS A 33 -6.43 13.87 3.14
C HIS A 33 -7.08 15.24 3.03
N GLN A 34 -6.28 16.26 2.74
CA GLN A 34 -6.76 17.61 2.43
C GLN A 34 -6.72 17.82 0.92
N ARG A 35 -7.56 18.75 0.44
CA ARG A 35 -7.75 18.97 -0.99
C ARG A 35 -6.45 19.28 -1.75
N ASP A 36 -5.54 20.01 -1.12
CA ASP A 36 -4.28 20.45 -1.72
C ASP A 36 -3.12 19.51 -1.46
N ASP A 37 -3.34 18.39 -0.75
CA ASP A 37 -2.32 17.39 -0.49
C ASP A 37 -1.95 16.64 -1.77
N GLU A 38 -0.65 16.56 -2.05
CA GLU A 38 -0.12 15.92 -3.25
C GLU A 38 0.37 14.48 -3.01
N TRP A 39 0.33 13.99 -1.77
CA TRP A 39 0.83 12.65 -1.46
C TRP A 39 -0.04 11.51 -2.02
N TYR A 40 -1.28 11.80 -2.43
CA TYR A 40 -2.13 10.87 -3.15
C TYR A 40 -2.19 11.25 -4.63
N ASP A 41 -1.76 10.34 -5.50
CA ASP A 41 -1.84 10.54 -6.94
C ASP A 41 -3.23 10.15 -7.44
N LYS A 42 -4.01 11.16 -7.80
CA LYS A 42 -5.40 10.99 -8.28
C LYS A 42 -5.47 10.27 -9.64
N ASN A 43 -4.45 10.40 -10.46
CA ASN A 43 -4.40 9.78 -11.79
C ASN A 43 -4.07 8.29 -11.69
N LEU A 44 -3.16 7.92 -10.81
CA LEU A 44 -2.76 6.54 -10.58
C LEU A 44 -3.56 5.87 -9.45
N CYS A 45 -4.34 6.63 -8.70
CA CYS A 45 -5.10 6.15 -7.54
C CYS A 45 -4.23 5.44 -6.50
N VAL A 46 -3.04 5.98 -6.25
CA VAL A 46 -2.07 5.38 -5.32
C VAL A 46 -1.43 6.44 -4.42
N ILE A 47 -0.97 5.98 -3.27
CA ILE A 47 -0.04 6.73 -2.42
C ILE A 47 1.37 6.22 -2.75
N GLY A 48 1.96 6.82 -3.77
CA GLY A 48 3.20 6.35 -4.37
C GLY A 48 4.36 6.25 -3.39
N GLU A 49 4.53 7.26 -2.56
CA GLU A 49 5.59 7.31 -1.55
C GLU A 49 5.52 6.13 -0.57
N GLU A 50 4.33 5.78 -0.09
CA GLU A 50 4.12 4.65 0.80
C GLU A 50 4.48 3.32 0.12
N PHE A 51 4.09 3.13 -1.13
CA PHE A 51 4.41 1.93 -1.90
C PHE A 51 5.93 1.80 -2.12
N ILE A 52 6.59 2.86 -2.51
CA ILE A 52 8.04 2.86 -2.75
C ILE A 52 8.82 2.59 -1.45
N GLU A 53 8.45 3.21 -0.35
CA GLU A 53 9.07 2.94 0.95
C GLU A 53 8.88 1.47 1.38
N PHE A 54 7.71 0.91 1.13
CA PHE A 54 7.45 -0.51 1.37
C PHE A 54 8.38 -1.42 0.54
N LEU A 55 8.57 -1.11 -0.76
CA LEU A 55 9.51 -1.84 -1.63
C LEU A 55 10.94 -1.77 -1.09
N LYS A 56 11.39 -0.60 -0.74
CA LYS A 56 12.74 -0.41 -0.20
C LYS A 56 12.98 -1.18 1.09
N SER A 57 11.96 -1.30 1.95
CA SER A 57 12.07 -1.99 3.22
C SER A 57 11.95 -3.51 3.11
N THR A 58 11.20 -4.02 2.14
CA THR A 58 10.89 -5.45 2.01
C THR A 58 11.56 -6.14 0.82
N GLN A 59 11.90 -5.39 -0.22
CA GLN A 59 12.41 -5.91 -1.48
C GLN A 59 13.55 -5.04 -2.02
N LYS A 60 14.50 -4.76 -1.16
CA LYS A 60 15.61 -3.86 -1.47
C LYS A 60 16.40 -4.28 -2.71
N ASP A 61 16.70 -5.56 -2.85
CA ASP A 61 17.48 -6.07 -3.99
C ASP A 61 16.74 -5.85 -5.31
N THR A 62 15.43 -6.09 -5.32
CA THR A 62 14.58 -5.83 -6.48
C THR A 62 14.55 -4.34 -6.81
N TYR A 63 14.37 -3.50 -5.78
CA TYR A 63 14.37 -2.05 -5.97
C TYR A 63 15.71 -1.55 -6.51
N ASP A 64 16.82 -2.00 -5.95
CA ASP A 64 18.16 -1.61 -6.39
C ASP A 64 18.44 -2.04 -7.84
N THR A 65 17.97 -3.20 -8.24
CA THR A 65 18.05 -3.68 -9.63
C THR A 65 17.28 -2.77 -10.58
N LEU A 66 16.05 -2.41 -10.21
CA LEU A 66 15.23 -1.49 -11.00
C LEU A 66 15.86 -0.10 -11.11
N ARG A 67 16.43 0.40 -10.01
CA ARG A 67 17.11 1.69 -9.98
C ARG A 67 18.29 1.74 -10.95
N LYS A 68 19.06 0.66 -11.04
CA LYS A 68 20.16 0.54 -11.99
C LYS A 68 19.69 0.50 -13.43
N LYS A 69 18.55 -0.13 -13.68
CA LYS A 69 18.00 -0.30 -15.03
C LYS A 69 17.30 0.94 -15.57
N TYR A 70 16.53 1.60 -14.72
CA TYR A 70 15.79 2.80 -15.12
C TYR A 70 16.66 4.07 -15.15
N VAL A 71 17.74 4.11 -14.37
CA VAL A 71 18.67 5.27 -14.24
C VAL A 71 17.97 6.53 -13.74
N GLU A 72 16.91 6.98 -14.42
CA GLU A 72 16.10 8.14 -14.04
C GLU A 72 14.63 7.75 -13.89
N ASN A 73 13.91 8.47 -13.02
CA ASN A 73 12.47 8.28 -12.79
C ASN A 73 12.09 6.85 -12.38
N THR A 74 12.93 6.16 -11.62
CA THR A 74 12.70 4.78 -11.18
C THR A 74 11.35 4.64 -10.49
N ASP A 75 11.08 5.46 -9.48
CA ASP A 75 9.85 5.39 -8.68
C ASP A 75 8.61 5.61 -9.54
N LYS A 76 8.65 6.61 -10.40
CA LYS A 76 7.56 6.93 -11.32
C LYS A 76 7.28 5.78 -12.30
N ASN A 77 8.32 5.14 -12.80
CA ASN A 77 8.18 4.00 -13.72
C ASN A 77 7.62 2.77 -13.01
N ILE A 78 8.03 2.51 -11.78
CA ILE A 78 7.46 1.42 -10.95
C ILE A 78 5.97 1.66 -10.70
N LEU A 79 5.58 2.88 -10.34
CA LEU A 79 4.17 3.22 -10.09
C LEU A 79 3.32 3.14 -11.35
N LYS A 80 3.83 3.56 -12.48
CA LYS A 80 3.14 3.39 -13.77
C LYS A 80 2.94 1.91 -14.12
N ARG A 81 3.94 1.09 -13.87
CA ARG A 81 3.85 -0.36 -14.09
C ARG A 81 2.82 -1.00 -13.17
N LEU A 82 2.83 -0.62 -11.89
CA LEU A 82 1.83 -1.06 -10.93
C LEU A 82 0.40 -0.74 -11.42
N ASN A 83 0.17 0.50 -11.82
CA ASN A 83 -1.14 0.93 -12.30
C ASN A 83 -1.59 0.15 -13.53
N LYS A 84 -0.70 -0.05 -14.48
CA LYS A 84 -0.98 -0.84 -15.70
C LYS A 84 -1.34 -2.29 -15.38
N GLU A 85 -0.65 -2.91 -14.44
CA GLU A 85 -0.96 -4.27 -14.01
C GLU A 85 -2.32 -4.35 -13.31
N ILE A 86 -2.65 -3.35 -12.48
CA ILE A 86 -3.96 -3.26 -11.84
C ILE A 86 -5.08 -3.11 -12.87
N GLU A 87 -4.88 -2.26 -13.88
CA GLU A 87 -5.85 -2.10 -14.98
C GLU A 87 -6.05 -3.39 -15.78
N ASN A 88 -4.98 -4.13 -16.04
CA ASN A 88 -5.02 -5.33 -16.88
C ASN A 88 -5.52 -6.56 -16.13
N LYS A 89 -5.15 -6.73 -14.88
CA LYS A 89 -5.38 -7.98 -14.11
C LYS A 89 -6.27 -7.80 -12.89
N GLY A 90 -6.56 -6.56 -12.51
CA GLY A 90 -7.33 -6.23 -11.32
C GLY A 90 -6.49 -6.14 -10.05
N LEU A 91 -6.96 -5.34 -9.11
CA LEU A 91 -6.26 -5.07 -7.86
C LEU A 91 -6.04 -6.33 -7.02
N VAL A 92 -7.06 -7.18 -6.86
CA VAL A 92 -6.96 -8.41 -6.04
C VAL A 92 -5.89 -9.35 -6.58
N HIS A 93 -5.83 -9.52 -7.90
CA HIS A 93 -4.80 -10.35 -8.54
C HIS A 93 -3.39 -9.81 -8.24
N VAL A 94 -3.19 -8.51 -8.41
CA VAL A 94 -1.89 -7.86 -8.17
C VAL A 94 -1.48 -7.96 -6.69
N LEU A 95 -2.41 -7.79 -5.76
CA LEU A 95 -2.13 -7.96 -4.34
C LEU A 95 -1.73 -9.40 -3.98
N ARG A 96 -2.39 -10.38 -4.59
CA ARG A 96 -2.12 -11.81 -4.32
C ARG A 96 -0.86 -12.34 -4.98
N LYS A 97 -0.64 -11.99 -6.24
CA LYS A 97 0.41 -12.59 -7.08
C LYS A 97 1.61 -11.67 -7.30
N GLY A 98 1.47 -10.38 -6.99
CA GLY A 98 2.45 -9.40 -7.40
C GLY A 98 2.41 -9.15 -8.91
N PHE A 99 3.43 -8.51 -9.40
CA PHE A 99 3.59 -8.27 -10.83
C PHE A 99 5.08 -8.32 -11.21
N ASN A 100 5.33 -8.60 -12.49
CA ASN A 100 6.69 -8.63 -13.00
C ASN A 100 7.04 -7.34 -13.71
N ASP A 101 8.21 -6.80 -13.37
CA ASP A 101 8.84 -5.77 -14.16
C ASP A 101 9.82 -6.41 -15.14
N VAL A 102 9.85 -5.93 -16.37
CA VAL A 102 10.74 -6.45 -17.44
C VAL A 102 12.22 -6.37 -17.05
N HIS A 103 12.57 -5.47 -16.15
CA HIS A 103 13.96 -5.20 -15.79
C HIS A 103 14.36 -5.75 -14.41
N GLY A 104 13.42 -6.01 -13.53
CA GLY A 104 13.74 -6.27 -12.13
C GLY A 104 13.13 -7.50 -11.49
N GLY A 105 12.33 -8.26 -12.21
CA GLY A 105 11.66 -9.44 -11.65
C GLY A 105 10.35 -9.15 -10.94
N ASN A 106 9.96 -10.03 -10.01
CA ASN A 106 8.66 -9.95 -9.34
C ASN A 106 8.63 -8.92 -8.22
N ILE A 107 7.60 -8.09 -8.21
CA ILE A 107 7.33 -7.09 -7.18
C ILE A 107 6.06 -7.49 -6.43
N LYS A 108 6.13 -7.54 -5.10
CA LYS A 108 5.00 -7.89 -4.23
C LYS A 108 4.49 -6.66 -3.46
N PRO A 109 3.26 -6.20 -3.73
CA PRO A 109 2.68 -5.09 -2.99
C PRO A 109 2.25 -5.45 -1.56
N LEU A 110 2.06 -6.74 -1.28
CA LEU A 110 1.55 -7.22 0.00
C LEU A 110 2.13 -8.61 0.31
N TYR A 111 2.47 -8.82 1.57
CA TYR A 111 2.85 -10.16 2.06
C TYR A 111 1.72 -10.75 2.88
N PHE A 112 1.26 -11.94 2.50
CA PHE A 112 0.25 -12.68 3.23
C PHE A 112 0.88 -13.50 4.37
N GLN A 113 0.09 -13.71 5.41
CA GLN A 113 0.48 -14.63 6.48
C GLN A 113 0.63 -16.04 5.91
N SER A 114 1.74 -16.70 6.23
CA SER A 114 1.98 -18.05 5.76
C SER A 114 1.36 -19.09 6.69
N ASN A 115 0.67 -20.07 6.11
CA ASN A 115 0.19 -21.24 6.83
C ASN A 115 1.24 -22.38 6.84
N SER A 116 2.41 -22.17 6.24
CA SER A 116 3.48 -23.16 6.17
C SER A 116 4.44 -23.02 7.35
N THR A 117 4.81 -24.15 7.96
CA THR A 117 5.80 -24.22 9.04
C THR A 117 7.25 -24.06 8.55
N ARG A 118 7.47 -24.13 7.23
CA ARG A 118 8.80 -23.92 6.62
C ARG A 118 9.05 -22.41 6.44
N ASN A 119 10.18 -21.94 6.97
CA ASN A 119 10.60 -20.53 6.90
C ASN A 119 9.63 -19.53 7.59
N GLU A 120 9.00 -19.93 8.69
CA GLU A 120 8.06 -19.10 9.45
C GLU A 120 8.64 -17.72 9.80
N ASN A 121 9.87 -17.67 10.28
CA ASN A 121 10.49 -16.41 10.72
C ASN A 121 10.64 -15.40 9.58
N TYR A 122 11.13 -15.86 8.43
CA TYR A 122 11.33 -14.99 7.25
C TYR A 122 10.00 -14.42 6.73
N ARG A 123 8.98 -15.28 6.61
CA ARG A 123 7.66 -14.89 6.11
C ARG A 123 6.91 -14.03 7.11
N LYS A 124 7.06 -14.33 8.41
CA LYS A 124 6.48 -13.53 9.48
C LYS A 124 7.09 -12.14 9.51
N ASP A 125 8.40 -12.00 9.35
CA ASP A 125 9.08 -10.71 9.30
C ASP A 125 8.56 -9.86 8.14
N LYS A 126 8.41 -10.45 6.95
CA LYS A 126 7.86 -9.76 5.77
C LYS A 126 6.39 -9.36 5.98
N TYR A 127 5.59 -10.27 6.53
CA TYR A 127 4.19 -10.01 6.83
C TYR A 127 4.02 -8.84 7.80
N LEU A 128 4.83 -8.77 8.86
CA LEU A 128 4.80 -7.69 9.84
C LEU A 128 5.30 -6.34 9.30
N LYS A 129 5.97 -6.33 8.17
CA LYS A 129 6.37 -5.10 7.47
C LYS A 129 5.29 -4.54 6.56
N ASN A 130 4.17 -5.25 6.38
CA ASN A 130 3.02 -4.69 5.70
C ASN A 130 2.58 -3.42 6.41
N ARG A 131 2.30 -2.39 5.62
CA ARG A 131 1.86 -1.11 6.13
C ARG A 131 0.45 -0.83 5.64
N PHE A 132 -0.47 -0.69 6.58
CA PHE A 132 -1.86 -0.37 6.29
C PHE A 132 -2.12 1.10 6.60
N LEU A 133 -2.55 1.83 5.60
CA LEU A 133 -2.88 3.24 5.76
C LEU A 133 -4.39 3.43 5.62
N LEU A 134 -5.00 4.01 6.65
CA LEU A 134 -6.39 4.41 6.64
C LEU A 134 -6.48 5.89 6.30
N VAL A 135 -6.97 6.18 5.12
CA VAL A 135 -7.12 7.56 4.66
C VAL A 135 -8.54 8.04 4.92
N ARG A 136 -8.65 9.12 5.68
CA ARG A 136 -9.92 9.81 5.92
C ARG A 136 -10.10 10.94 4.93
N GLN A 137 -11.35 11.16 4.51
CA GLN A 137 -11.76 12.31 3.68
C GLN A 137 -10.94 12.38 2.37
N LEU A 138 -10.76 11.24 1.72
CA LEU A 138 -10.00 11.17 0.48
C LEU A 138 -10.64 11.97 -0.65
N HIS A 139 -9.92 12.93 -1.17
CA HIS A 139 -10.30 13.67 -2.38
C HIS A 139 -9.79 12.92 -3.61
N TYR A 140 -10.60 11.99 -4.11
CA TYR A 140 -10.21 11.06 -5.17
C TYR A 140 -10.51 11.56 -6.58
N SER A 141 -11.36 12.56 -6.72
CA SER A 141 -11.73 13.09 -8.03
C SER A 141 -10.97 14.37 -8.36
N PRO A 142 -10.43 14.49 -9.57
CA PRO A 142 -9.79 15.74 -10.00
C PRO A 142 -10.80 16.88 -10.21
N HIS A 143 -12.10 16.59 -10.24
CA HIS A 143 -13.17 17.55 -10.48
C HIS A 143 -13.89 18.02 -9.21
N ASN A 144 -13.47 17.58 -8.06
CA ASN A 144 -14.04 17.99 -6.77
C ASN A 144 -13.25 19.14 -6.16
#